data_cf3a13339083f450065f8da6ea43aa4b
#
_entry.id   cf3a13339083f450065f8da6ea43aa4b
#
_cell.length_a   1.000
_cell.length_b   1.000
_cell.length_c   1.000
_cell.angle_alpha   90.00
_cell.angle_beta   90.00
_cell.angle_gamma   90.00
#
_symmetry.space_group_name_H-M   'P 1'
#
loop_
_entity.id
_entity.type
_entity.pdbx_description
1 polymer ?
#
loop_
_entity_poly.entity_id
_entity_poly.type
_entity_poly.pdbx_seq_one_letter_code
_entity_poly.pdbx_strand_id
1 'polypeptide(L)'
;AAIRQAVDSKVMVLTGGPGTGKTTTTQGIIAALKTAGLQILLAAPTGRAAKRMSEATGMEAKTIHRLLEFNPADGYKRNDENPLEGDALIVDECSMIDIILMNNLMKAIPLGMRLVFVGDIDQLPSVGAGNVLRDIIDSQKIPVIRLTRIFRQAQSSRIVMSAHAI
;
A
#
# COMPACT_ATOMS: atom_id res chain seq x y z
N ALA A 1 -16.09 1.39 -1.74
CA ALA A 1 -15.73 1.93 -0.42
C ALA A 1 -14.24 2.25 -0.32
N ALA A 2 -13.36 1.30 -0.64
CA ALA A 2 -11.91 1.52 -0.53
C ALA A 2 -11.41 2.62 -1.48
N ILE A 3 -11.90 2.62 -2.70
CA ILE A 3 -11.50 3.62 -3.70
C ILE A 3 -11.94 5.01 -3.27
N ARG A 4 -13.17 5.15 -2.81
CA ARG A 4 -13.68 6.43 -2.32
C ARG A 4 -12.90 6.89 -1.08
N GLN A 5 -12.61 5.96 -0.17
CA GLN A 5 -11.83 6.25 1.03
C GLN A 5 -10.43 6.75 0.67
N ALA A 6 -9.80 6.17 -0.34
CA ALA A 6 -8.48 6.61 -0.80
C ALA A 6 -8.49 8.03 -1.37
N VAL A 7 -9.56 8.39 -2.08
CA VAL A 7 -9.70 9.74 -2.62
C VAL A 7 -9.98 10.76 -1.53
N ASP A 8 -10.79 10.39 -0.53
CA ASP A 8 -11.26 11.31 0.51
C ASP A 8 -10.30 11.40 1.70
N SER A 9 -9.45 10.40 1.92
CA SER A 9 -8.58 10.33 3.10
C SER A 9 -7.13 10.63 2.75
N LYS A 10 -6.42 11.30 3.67
CA LYS A 10 -4.98 11.54 3.51
C LYS A 10 -4.17 10.27 3.73
N VAL A 11 -4.55 9.46 4.71
CA VAL A 11 -3.88 8.21 5.04
C VAL A 11 -4.92 7.13 5.22
N MET A 12 -4.70 5.97 4.63
CA MET A 12 -5.56 4.81 4.87
C MET A 12 -4.75 3.52 4.83
N VAL A 13 -5.30 2.48 5.41
CA VAL A 13 -4.74 1.14 5.38
C VAL A 13 -5.71 0.22 4.67
N LEU A 14 -5.20 -0.53 3.70
CA LEU A 14 -5.94 -1.58 3.01
C LEU A 14 -5.35 -2.92 3.43
N THR A 15 -6.09 -3.71 4.16
CA THR A 15 -5.63 -5.01 4.63
C THR A 15 -6.55 -6.13 4.17
N GLY A 16 -6.00 -7.32 4.04
CA GLY A 16 -6.74 -8.51 3.65
C GLY A 16 -5.79 -9.65 3.37
N GLY A 17 -6.26 -10.88 3.54
CA GLY A 17 -5.48 -12.08 3.29
C GLY A 17 -5.32 -12.38 1.80
N PRO A 18 -4.63 -13.49 1.48
CA PRO A 18 -4.49 -13.92 0.09
C PRO A 18 -5.85 -14.14 -0.57
N GLY A 19 -5.99 -13.67 -1.80
CA GLY A 19 -7.22 -13.85 -2.57
C GLY A 19 -8.38 -12.98 -2.16
N THR A 20 -8.16 -11.90 -1.42
CA THR A 20 -9.22 -10.97 -0.99
C THR A 20 -9.43 -9.80 -1.96
N GLY A 21 -8.63 -9.71 -3.04
CA GLY A 21 -8.77 -8.66 -4.03
C GLY A 21 -7.97 -7.41 -3.74
N LYS A 22 -6.93 -7.48 -2.92
CA LYS A 22 -6.07 -6.32 -2.63
C LYS A 22 -5.46 -5.73 -3.89
N THR A 23 -4.97 -6.56 -4.80
CA THR A 23 -4.37 -6.10 -6.06
C THR A 23 -5.40 -5.36 -6.92
N THR A 24 -6.59 -5.93 -7.09
CA THR A 24 -7.66 -5.31 -7.85
C THR A 24 -8.09 -3.99 -7.23
N THR A 25 -8.23 -3.95 -5.92
CA THR A 25 -8.59 -2.73 -5.20
C THR A 25 -7.51 -1.67 -5.33
N THR A 26 -6.23 -2.06 -5.23
CA THR A 26 -5.10 -1.15 -5.43
C THR A 26 -5.11 -0.56 -6.83
N GLN A 27 -5.36 -1.37 -7.86
CA GLN A 27 -5.49 -0.89 -9.23
C GLN A 27 -6.63 0.13 -9.37
N GLY A 28 -7.76 -0.12 -8.72
CA GLY A 28 -8.89 0.81 -8.71
C GLY A 28 -8.56 2.13 -8.02
N ILE A 29 -7.83 2.08 -6.92
CA ILE A 29 -7.37 3.28 -6.21
C ILE A 29 -6.43 4.09 -7.11
N ILE A 30 -5.49 3.45 -7.78
CA ILE A 30 -4.57 4.10 -8.70
C ILE A 30 -5.34 4.80 -9.84
N ALA A 31 -6.31 4.11 -10.42
CA ALA A 31 -7.13 4.67 -11.49
C ALA A 31 -7.89 5.91 -11.02
N ALA A 32 -8.48 5.85 -9.83
CA ALA A 32 -9.23 6.97 -9.26
C ALA A 32 -8.33 8.18 -8.99
N LEU A 33 -7.14 7.95 -8.42
CA LEU A 33 -6.19 9.02 -8.13
C LEU A 33 -5.64 9.64 -9.42
N LYS A 34 -5.37 8.84 -10.43
CA LYS A 34 -4.95 9.34 -11.75
C LYS A 34 -6.03 10.19 -12.39
N THR A 35 -7.29 9.77 -12.30
CA THR A 35 -8.42 10.52 -12.82
C THR A 35 -8.53 11.88 -12.13
N ALA A 36 -8.17 11.95 -10.85
CA ALA A 36 -8.12 13.19 -10.08
C ALA A 36 -6.90 14.06 -10.43
N GLY A 37 -6.03 13.62 -11.34
CA GLY A 37 -4.86 14.37 -11.76
C GLY A 37 -3.67 14.28 -10.81
N LEU A 38 -3.64 13.29 -9.92
CA LEU A 38 -2.60 13.16 -8.93
C LEU A 38 -1.41 12.35 -9.46
N GLN A 39 -0.21 12.78 -9.10
CA GLN A 39 1.02 12.03 -9.38
C GLN A 39 1.22 10.97 -8.30
N ILE A 40 1.30 9.72 -8.72
CA ILE A 40 1.33 8.56 -7.81
C ILE A 40 2.71 7.94 -7.79
N LEU A 41 3.21 7.69 -6.58
CA LEU A 41 4.42 6.91 -6.34
C LEU A 41 4.02 5.54 -5.80
N LEU A 42 4.73 4.49 -6.25
CA LEU A 42 4.51 3.12 -5.80
C LEU A 42 5.78 2.59 -5.17
N ALA A 43 5.66 1.94 -4.02
CA ALA A 43 6.80 1.38 -3.31
C ALA A 43 6.44 0.09 -2.59
N ALA A 44 7.47 -0.71 -2.31
CA ALA A 44 7.36 -1.94 -1.54
C ALA A 44 8.68 -2.17 -0.79
N PRO A 45 8.67 -2.94 0.32
CA PRO A 45 9.89 -3.13 1.10
C PRO A 45 10.95 -4.01 0.45
N THR A 46 10.59 -4.84 -0.52
CA THR A 46 11.53 -5.75 -1.20
C THR A 46 11.48 -5.57 -2.71
N GLY A 47 12.58 -5.95 -3.38
CA GLY A 47 12.64 -5.91 -4.84
C GLY A 47 11.61 -6.82 -5.50
N ARG A 48 11.36 -7.99 -4.90
CA ARG A 48 10.36 -8.94 -5.42
C ARG A 48 8.96 -8.34 -5.36
N ALA A 49 8.59 -7.74 -4.23
CA ALA A 49 7.30 -7.12 -4.07
C ALA A 49 7.14 -5.90 -4.99
N ALA A 50 8.17 -5.08 -5.13
CA ALA A 50 8.17 -3.95 -6.06
C ALA A 50 7.97 -4.41 -7.51
N LYS A 51 8.65 -5.48 -7.91
CA LYS A 51 8.50 -6.03 -9.26
C LYS A 51 7.07 -6.52 -9.50
N ARG A 52 6.50 -7.25 -8.55
CA ARG A 52 5.11 -7.73 -8.67
C ARG A 52 4.13 -6.56 -8.77
N MET A 53 4.36 -5.51 -7.99
CA MET A 53 3.53 -4.32 -8.03
C MET A 53 3.63 -3.61 -9.38
N SER A 54 4.83 -3.51 -9.94
CA SER A 54 5.03 -2.93 -11.27
C SER A 54 4.30 -3.72 -12.35
N GLU A 55 4.38 -5.04 -12.31
CA GLU A 55 3.71 -5.91 -13.27
C GLU A 55 2.18 -5.82 -13.14
N ALA A 56 1.67 -5.78 -11.92
CA ALA A 56 0.24 -5.73 -11.67
C ALA A 56 -0.40 -4.38 -12.03
N THR A 57 0.34 -3.29 -11.90
CA THR A 57 -0.20 -1.94 -12.08
C THR A 57 0.16 -1.31 -13.42
N GLY A 58 1.17 -1.84 -14.11
CA GLY A 58 1.69 -1.23 -15.33
C GLY A 58 2.47 0.04 -15.06
N MET A 59 2.77 0.37 -13.81
CA MET A 59 3.55 1.54 -13.40
C MET A 59 4.82 1.09 -12.70
N GLU A 60 5.87 1.92 -12.75
CA GLU A 60 7.09 1.63 -12.04
C GLU A 60 6.87 1.70 -10.52
N ALA A 61 7.17 0.62 -9.82
CA ALA A 61 7.25 0.58 -8.36
C ALA A 61 8.70 0.37 -7.95
N LYS A 62 9.12 1.06 -6.89
CA LYS A 62 10.48 0.98 -6.37
C LYS A 62 10.46 0.35 -4.99
N THR A 63 11.61 -0.19 -4.56
CA THR A 63 11.76 -0.50 -3.14
C THR A 63 11.73 0.81 -2.34
N ILE A 64 11.35 0.71 -1.07
CA ILE A 64 11.34 1.91 -0.21
C ILE A 64 12.74 2.51 -0.12
N HIS A 65 13.77 1.67 0.01
CA HIS A 65 15.18 2.14 0.04
C HIS A 65 15.53 2.93 -1.22
N ARG A 66 15.13 2.42 -2.39
CA ARG A 66 15.40 3.10 -3.66
C ARG A 66 14.60 4.39 -3.79
N LEU A 67 13.34 4.37 -3.37
CA LEU A 67 12.48 5.55 -3.38
C LEU A 67 13.09 6.67 -2.52
N LEU A 68 13.61 6.31 -1.35
CA LEU A 68 14.24 7.25 -0.43
C LEU A 68 15.69 7.57 -0.79
N GLU A 69 16.19 7.02 -1.88
CA GLU A 69 17.56 7.22 -2.36
C GLU A 69 18.59 6.88 -1.27
N PHE A 70 18.43 5.70 -0.67
CA PHE A 70 19.32 5.23 0.39
C PHE A 70 20.73 4.96 -0.14
N ASN A 71 21.73 5.44 0.59
CA ASN A 71 23.15 5.17 0.33
C ASN A 71 23.78 4.78 1.66
N PRO A 72 24.48 3.62 1.76
CA PRO A 72 25.10 3.22 3.03
C PRO A 72 26.08 4.25 3.62
N ALA A 73 26.71 5.05 2.76
CA ALA A 73 27.65 6.09 3.23
C ALA A 73 26.95 7.34 3.75
N ASP A 74 25.87 7.77 3.09
CA ASP A 74 25.22 9.06 3.36
C ASP A 74 23.83 8.93 3.98
N GLY A 75 23.29 7.71 4.09
CA GLY A 75 21.94 7.47 4.58
C GLY A 75 20.86 7.75 3.54
N TYR A 76 19.71 8.23 3.99
CA TYR A 76 18.57 8.50 3.14
C TYR A 76 18.61 9.93 2.62
N LYS A 77 18.68 10.12 1.29
CA LYS A 77 18.67 11.43 0.67
C LYS A 77 17.30 12.08 0.70
N ARG A 78 16.25 11.28 0.67
CA ARG A 78 14.89 11.78 0.86
C ARG A 78 14.55 11.71 2.35
N ASN A 79 14.23 12.85 2.94
CA ASN A 79 13.98 13.01 4.37
C ASN A 79 13.16 14.28 4.60
N ASP A 80 13.07 14.74 5.84
CA ASP A 80 12.31 15.93 6.20
C ASP A 80 12.82 17.22 5.57
N GLU A 81 14.12 17.28 5.26
CA GLU A 81 14.72 18.44 4.58
C GLU A 81 14.63 18.33 3.06
N ASN A 82 14.44 17.15 2.52
CA ASN A 82 14.36 16.89 1.09
C ASN A 82 13.25 15.85 0.83
N PRO A 83 11.97 16.24 0.96
CA PRO A 83 10.87 15.29 0.91
C PRO A 83 10.65 14.72 -0.50
N LEU A 84 9.90 13.64 -0.55
CA LEU A 84 9.49 13.02 -1.81
C LEU A 84 8.63 13.99 -2.62
N GLU A 85 8.72 13.88 -3.94
CA GLU A 85 7.89 14.66 -4.85
C GLU A 85 6.79 13.78 -5.41
N GLY A 86 5.54 14.20 -5.24
CA GLY A 86 4.38 13.47 -5.70
C GLY A 86 3.16 13.84 -4.88
N ASP A 87 2.00 13.35 -5.30
CA ASP A 87 0.73 13.68 -4.67
C ASP A 87 0.19 12.53 -3.82
N ALA A 88 0.58 11.30 -4.15
CA ALA A 88 0.13 10.11 -3.44
C ALA A 88 1.23 9.06 -3.46
N LEU A 89 1.32 8.30 -2.38
CA LEU A 89 2.23 7.16 -2.27
C LEU A 89 1.43 5.94 -1.83
N ILE A 90 1.57 4.86 -2.59
CA ILE A 90 0.98 3.56 -2.25
C ILE A 90 2.12 2.62 -1.90
N VAL A 91 2.08 2.07 -0.70
CA VAL A 91 3.11 1.14 -0.21
C VAL A 91 2.48 -0.24 -0.02
N ASP A 92 2.99 -1.22 -0.74
CA ASP A 92 2.53 -2.61 -0.65
C ASP A 92 3.41 -3.41 0.32
N GLU A 93 2.93 -4.57 0.71
CA GLU A 93 3.61 -5.51 1.62
C GLU A 93 4.03 -4.83 2.94
N CYS A 94 3.14 -4.02 3.50
CA CYS A 94 3.44 -3.23 4.69
C CYS A 94 3.71 -4.07 5.94
N SER A 95 3.24 -5.32 5.98
CA SER A 95 3.54 -6.22 7.10
C SER A 95 5.03 -6.52 7.23
N MET A 96 5.81 -6.31 6.17
CA MET A 96 7.25 -6.54 6.14
C MET A 96 8.08 -5.31 6.53
N ILE A 97 7.45 -4.18 6.81
CA ILE A 97 8.15 -2.93 7.14
C ILE A 97 8.37 -2.86 8.64
N ASP A 98 9.63 -2.70 9.06
CA ASP A 98 9.93 -2.48 10.47
C ASP A 98 9.77 -1.01 10.85
N ILE A 99 9.87 -0.74 12.15
CA ILE A 99 9.65 0.61 12.68
C ILE A 99 10.74 1.60 12.21
N ILE A 100 11.96 1.13 12.02
CA ILE A 100 13.07 1.97 11.57
C ILE A 100 12.82 2.43 10.13
N LEU A 101 12.47 1.50 9.25
CA LEU A 101 12.17 1.81 7.85
C LEU A 101 10.94 2.70 7.74
N MET A 102 9.90 2.41 8.53
CA MET A 102 8.68 3.24 8.55
C MET A 102 8.99 4.66 9.00
N ASN A 103 9.81 4.83 10.03
CA ASN A 103 10.20 6.15 10.51
C ASN A 103 10.93 6.96 9.44
N ASN A 104 11.87 6.33 8.72
CA ASN A 104 12.58 7.01 7.63
C ASN A 104 11.66 7.34 6.45
N LEU A 105 10.71 6.47 6.15
CA LEU A 105 9.71 6.74 5.12
C LEU A 105 8.84 7.94 5.51
N MET A 106 8.34 7.97 6.73
CA MET A 106 7.44 9.04 7.19
C MET A 106 8.15 10.40 7.20
N LYS A 107 9.44 10.44 7.49
CA LYS A 107 10.22 11.68 7.43
C LYS A 107 10.26 12.27 6.02
N ALA A 108 10.21 11.42 5.00
CA ALA A 108 10.28 11.85 3.60
C ALA A 108 8.92 12.25 3.02
N ILE A 109 7.83 12.02 3.74
CA ILE A 109 6.49 12.33 3.26
C ILE A 109 6.19 13.81 3.50
N PRO A 110 5.95 14.60 2.44
CA PRO A 110 5.59 16.00 2.60
C PRO A 110 4.14 16.16 3.07
N LEU A 111 3.85 17.31 3.63
CA LEU A 111 2.47 17.67 3.96
C LEU A 111 1.62 17.65 2.70
N GLY A 112 0.43 17.06 2.80
CA GLY A 112 -0.49 17.00 1.67
C GLY A 112 -0.37 15.76 0.79
N MET A 113 0.70 14.96 0.93
CA MET A 113 0.80 13.71 0.21
C MET A 113 -0.16 12.68 0.81
N ARG A 114 -0.92 12.01 -0.07
CA ARG A 114 -1.82 10.93 0.35
C ARG A 114 -1.02 9.65 0.52
N LEU A 115 -1.37 8.86 1.53
CA LEU A 115 -0.71 7.58 1.82
C LEU A 115 -1.72 6.44 1.82
N VAL A 116 -1.39 5.38 1.12
CA VAL A 116 -2.16 4.14 1.16
C VAL A 116 -1.19 3.01 1.52
N PHE A 117 -1.41 2.40 2.67
CA PHE A 117 -0.65 1.24 3.12
C PHE A 117 -1.43 -0.03 2.81
N VAL A 118 -0.84 -0.93 2.05
CA VAL A 118 -1.46 -2.19 1.66
C VAL A 118 -0.68 -3.34 2.28
N GLY A 119 -1.37 -4.24 2.96
CA GLY A 119 -0.70 -5.38 3.57
C GLY A 119 -1.67 -6.36 4.19
N ASP A 120 -1.12 -7.48 4.64
CA ASP A 120 -1.86 -8.54 5.31
C ASP A 120 -1.34 -8.64 6.74
N ILE A 121 -2.19 -8.29 7.71
CA ILE A 121 -1.82 -8.33 9.13
C ILE A 121 -1.56 -9.74 9.65
N ASP A 122 -2.05 -10.76 8.94
CA ASP A 122 -1.88 -12.16 9.31
C ASP A 122 -0.60 -12.78 8.73
N GLN A 123 0.12 -12.05 7.86
CA GLN A 123 1.42 -12.50 7.38
C GLN A 123 2.49 -12.33 8.44
N LEU A 124 3.65 -12.98 8.20
CA LEU A 124 4.78 -12.88 9.10
C LEU A 124 5.17 -11.42 9.32
N PRO A 125 5.44 -11.03 10.58
CA PRO A 125 5.86 -9.68 10.88
C PRO A 125 7.23 -9.37 10.27
N SER A 126 7.61 -8.08 10.29
CA SER A 126 8.93 -7.66 9.85
C SER A 126 10.03 -8.33 10.67
N VAL A 127 11.20 -8.49 10.05
CA VAL A 127 12.38 -9.06 10.72
C VAL A 127 12.92 -8.12 11.80
N GLY A 128 12.69 -6.81 11.64
CA GLY A 128 13.13 -5.81 12.60
C GLY A 128 12.18 -5.63 13.78
N ALA A 129 12.43 -4.62 14.57
CA ALA A 129 11.62 -4.30 15.74
C ALA A 129 10.23 -3.79 15.36
N GLY A 130 9.22 -4.21 16.12
CA GLY A 130 7.86 -3.73 16.01
C GLY A 130 7.03 -4.39 14.92
N ASN A 131 5.73 -4.29 15.06
CA ASN A 131 4.76 -4.69 14.05
C ASN A 131 3.98 -3.42 13.64
N VAL A 132 4.56 -2.67 12.72
CA VAL A 132 4.07 -1.33 12.36
C VAL A 132 2.66 -1.36 11.82
N LEU A 133 2.36 -2.31 10.92
CA LEU A 133 1.03 -2.37 10.31
C LEU A 133 -0.04 -2.66 11.36
N ARG A 134 0.22 -3.60 12.25
CA ARG A 134 -0.71 -3.93 13.35
C ARG A 134 -0.90 -2.73 14.29
N ASP A 135 0.17 -2.05 14.63
CA ASP A 135 0.12 -0.88 15.51
C ASP A 135 -0.71 0.25 14.89
N ILE A 136 -0.56 0.48 13.60
CA ILE A 136 -1.37 1.48 12.88
C ILE A 136 -2.85 1.10 12.93
N ILE A 137 -3.16 -0.16 12.68
CA ILE A 137 -4.55 -0.65 12.69
C ILE A 137 -5.13 -0.54 14.10
N ASP A 138 -4.38 -0.97 15.11
CA ASP A 138 -4.84 -0.97 16.51
C ASP A 138 -5.01 0.44 17.07
N SER A 139 -4.33 1.43 16.52
CA SER A 139 -4.45 2.83 16.96
C SER A 139 -5.84 3.41 16.71
N GLN A 140 -6.57 2.88 15.72
CA GLN A 140 -7.90 3.35 15.30
C GLN A 140 -7.93 4.83 14.88
N LYS A 141 -6.77 5.44 14.65
CA LYS A 141 -6.66 6.85 14.24
C LYS A 141 -6.64 7.03 12.73
N ILE A 142 -6.39 5.95 11.99
CA ILE A 142 -6.25 5.95 10.54
C ILE A 142 -7.33 5.05 9.95
N PRO A 143 -8.05 5.51 8.90
CA PRO A 143 -9.04 4.66 8.24
C PRO A 143 -8.45 3.34 7.76
N VAL A 144 -9.11 2.24 8.09
CA VAL A 144 -8.70 0.89 7.72
C VAL A 144 -9.82 0.24 6.94
N ILE A 145 -9.50 -0.21 5.73
CA ILE A 145 -10.42 -1.02 4.93
C ILE A 145 -9.93 -2.46 4.99
N ARG A 146 -10.75 -3.33 5.54
CA ARG A 146 -10.45 -4.76 5.62
C ARG A 146 -11.17 -5.49 4.50
N LEU A 147 -10.39 -6.06 3.58
CA LEU A 147 -10.92 -6.94 2.56
C LEU A 147 -10.97 -8.35 3.14
N THR A 148 -12.09 -9.01 2.94
CA THR A 148 -12.30 -10.37 3.41
C THR A 148 -12.34 -11.31 2.23
N ARG A 149 -12.31 -12.62 2.50
CA ARG A 149 -12.47 -13.64 1.46
C ARG A 149 -13.82 -13.57 0.75
N ILE A 150 -14.74 -12.76 1.26
CA ILE A 150 -16.05 -12.54 0.66
C ILE A 150 -15.93 -12.10 -0.79
N PHE A 151 -14.94 -11.22 -1.12
CA PHE A 151 -14.74 -10.78 -2.50
C PHE A 151 -14.50 -11.97 -3.44
N ARG A 152 -13.59 -12.87 -3.07
CA ARG A 152 -13.28 -14.07 -3.86
C ARG A 152 -14.44 -15.06 -3.86
N GLN A 153 -15.08 -15.25 -2.71
CA GLN A 153 -16.25 -16.12 -2.59
C GLN A 153 -17.42 -15.57 -3.43
N ALA A 154 -17.63 -14.27 -3.43
CA ALA A 154 -18.66 -13.64 -4.24
C ALA A 154 -18.41 -13.86 -5.73
N GLN A 155 -17.17 -13.76 -6.19
CA GLN A 155 -16.83 -14.06 -7.59
C GLN A 155 -17.09 -15.53 -7.91
N SER A 156 -16.68 -16.44 -7.06
CA SER A 156 -16.91 -17.86 -7.24
C SER A 156 -18.42 -18.18 -7.24
N SER A 157 -19.15 -17.57 -6.32
CA SER A 157 -20.61 -17.73 -6.24
C SER A 157 -21.30 -17.20 -7.48
N ARG A 158 -20.86 -16.08 -8.03
CA ARG A 158 -21.42 -15.54 -9.27
C ARG A 158 -21.17 -16.46 -10.44
N ILE A 159 -19.98 -17.05 -10.54
CA ILE A 159 -19.67 -18.03 -11.57
C ILE A 159 -20.57 -19.26 -11.43
N VAL A 160 -20.71 -19.78 -10.22
CA VAL A 160 -21.57 -20.94 -9.93
C VAL A 160 -23.04 -20.60 -10.21
N MET A 161 -23.50 -19.46 -9.75
CA MET A 161 -24.89 -19.02 -9.99
C MET A 161 -25.17 -18.82 -11.48
N SER A 162 -24.22 -18.23 -12.21
CA SER A 162 -24.37 -18.09 -13.66
C SER A 162 -24.46 -19.45 -14.35
N ALA A 163 -23.66 -20.42 -13.93
CA ALA A 163 -23.70 -21.77 -14.44
C ALA A 163 -25.03 -22.46 -14.12
N HIS A 164 -25.60 -22.21 -12.95
CA HIS A 164 -26.89 -22.78 -12.56
C HIS A 164 -28.10 -22.05 -13.15
N ALA A 165 -27.95 -20.75 -13.45
CA ALA A 165 -29.00 -19.94 -14.03
C ALA A 165 -29.23 -20.25 -15.52
N ILE A 166 -28.27 -20.92 -16.13
CA ILE A 166 -28.37 -21.39 -17.49
C ILE A 166 -28.95 -22.78 -17.51
#